data_0db6ba39c7c7c0a5ae3aebe531ef7cc9
#
_entry.id   0db6ba39c7c7c0a5ae3aebe531ef7cc9
#
_cell.length_a   1.000
_cell.length_b   1.000
_cell.length_c   1.000
_cell.angle_alpha   90.00
_cell.angle_beta   90.00
_cell.angle_gamma   90.00
#
_symmetry.space_group_name_H-M   'P 1'
#
loop_
_entity.id
_entity.type
_entity.pdbx_description
1 polymer ?
#
loop_
_entity_poly.entity_id
_entity_poly.type
_entity_poly.pdbx_seq_one_letter_code
_entity_poly.pdbx_strand_id
1 'polypeptide(L)'
;TNREKIAKLNQKILLLESENKKISENVCVNGVYLLEQLKKEKLIVKNMTNQEKEQLLEYIDLIYGNFISRLKKDFKLTSGNLMLLALLKVGFTSSELMFTFDCEMNSIFTKKRRLRGILSLDTNDKLEEFVALY
;
A
#
# COMPACT_ATOMS: atom_id res chain seq x y z
N THR A 1 -43.80 0.80 17.76
CA THR A 1 -44.13 1.93 16.90
C THR A 1 -43.02 2.18 15.86
N ASN A 2 -43.35 2.88 14.80
CA ASN A 2 -42.39 3.19 13.75
C ASN A 2 -41.22 4.04 14.27
N ARG A 3 -41.44 4.89 15.26
CA ARG A 3 -40.39 5.71 15.90
C ARG A 3 -39.37 4.85 16.64
N GLU A 4 -39.78 3.79 17.33
CA GLU A 4 -38.89 2.89 18.04
C GLU A 4 -38.02 2.08 17.07
N LYS A 5 -38.58 1.62 15.94
CA LYS A 5 -37.84 0.93 14.89
C LYS A 5 -36.79 1.82 14.25
N ILE A 6 -37.12 3.08 13.97
CA ILE A 6 -36.19 4.07 13.39
C ILE A 6 -35.06 4.36 14.38
N ALA A 7 -35.35 4.54 15.66
CA ALA A 7 -34.35 4.78 16.69
C ALA A 7 -33.36 3.61 16.81
N LYS A 8 -33.85 2.36 16.76
CA LYS A 8 -32.99 1.17 16.80
C LYS A 8 -32.10 1.05 15.56
N LEU A 9 -32.62 1.36 14.38
CA LEU A 9 -31.84 1.34 13.14
C LEU A 9 -30.75 2.40 13.16
N ASN A 10 -31.06 3.59 13.64
CA ASN A 10 -30.07 4.67 13.76
C ASN A 10 -28.95 4.31 14.75
N GLN A 11 -29.27 3.66 15.88
CA GLN A 11 -28.27 3.17 16.81
C GLN A 11 -27.35 2.12 16.19
N LYS A 12 -27.89 1.21 15.39
CA LYS A 12 -27.07 0.19 14.68
C LYS A 12 -26.13 0.83 13.67
N ILE A 13 -26.60 1.84 12.94
CA ILE A 13 -25.78 2.57 11.97
C ILE A 13 -24.63 3.27 12.68
N LEU A 14 -24.88 3.95 13.79
CA LEU A 14 -23.86 4.63 14.58
C LEU A 14 -22.81 3.66 15.13
N LEU A 15 -23.20 2.49 15.59
CA LEU A 15 -22.28 1.45 16.08
C LEU A 15 -21.39 0.92 14.94
N LEU A 16 -21.97 0.65 13.77
CA LEU A 16 -21.22 0.20 12.60
C LEU A 16 -20.21 1.24 12.11
N GLU A 17 -20.60 2.50 12.06
CA GLU A 17 -19.72 3.60 11.71
C GLU A 17 -18.56 3.73 12.70
N SER A 18 -18.83 3.61 14.00
CA SER A 18 -17.82 3.65 15.05
C SER A 18 -16.83 2.49 14.93
N GLU A 19 -17.29 1.27 14.67
CA GLU A 19 -16.44 0.09 14.46
C GLU A 19 -15.57 0.26 13.21
N ASN A 20 -16.15 0.69 12.09
CA ASN A 20 -15.42 0.96 10.85
C ASN A 20 -14.34 2.03 11.05
N LYS A 21 -14.65 3.08 11.81
CA LYS A 21 -13.71 4.13 12.13
C LYS A 21 -12.52 3.60 12.96
N LYS A 22 -12.79 2.76 13.96
CA LYS A 22 -11.74 2.12 14.80
C LYS A 22 -10.82 1.24 13.96
N ILE A 23 -11.37 0.43 13.06
CA ILE A 23 -10.60 -0.42 12.15
C ILE A 23 -9.70 0.45 11.26
N SER A 24 -10.24 1.51 10.66
CA SER A 24 -9.49 2.44 9.83
C SER A 24 -8.39 3.16 10.61
N GLU A 25 -8.66 3.59 11.83
CA GLU A 25 -7.65 4.23 12.70
C GLU A 25 -6.51 3.28 13.04
N ASN A 26 -6.79 2.00 13.37
CA ASN A 26 -5.77 1.00 13.64
C ASN A 26 -4.89 0.71 12.42
N VAL A 27 -5.48 0.57 11.25
CA VAL A 27 -4.75 0.40 9.98
C VAL A 27 -3.84 1.59 9.73
N CYS A 28 -4.35 2.82 9.91
CA CYS A 28 -3.56 4.03 9.74
C CYS A 28 -2.39 4.11 10.72
N VAL A 29 -2.60 3.84 11.99
CA VAL A 29 -1.56 3.90 13.03
C VAL A 29 -0.43 2.90 12.73
N ASN A 30 -0.79 1.64 12.44
CA ASN A 30 0.19 0.60 12.13
C ASN A 30 0.92 0.87 10.82
N GLY A 31 0.19 1.32 9.79
CA GLY A 31 0.75 1.66 8.49
C GLY A 31 1.73 2.82 8.56
N VAL A 32 1.38 3.89 9.28
CA VAL A 32 2.26 5.05 9.50
C VAL A 32 3.53 4.62 10.21
N TYR A 33 3.41 3.83 11.28
CA TYR A 33 4.55 3.32 12.03
C TYR A 33 5.51 2.51 11.15
N LEU A 34 4.98 1.56 10.39
CA LEU A 34 5.78 0.71 9.50
C LEU A 34 6.48 1.55 8.41
N LEU A 35 5.76 2.50 7.83
CA LEU A 35 6.31 3.37 6.79
C LEU A 35 7.43 4.26 7.34
N GLU A 36 7.27 4.80 8.53
CA GLU A 36 8.32 5.57 9.22
C GLU A 36 9.55 4.72 9.50
N GLN A 37 9.37 3.48 9.96
CA GLN A 37 10.50 2.57 10.24
C GLN A 37 11.28 2.24 8.96
N LEU A 38 10.60 2.04 7.84
CA LEU A 38 11.23 1.82 6.54
C LEU A 38 11.98 3.08 6.07
N LYS A 39 11.36 4.25 6.20
CA LYS A 39 11.95 5.54 5.81
C LYS A 39 13.20 5.88 6.63
N LYS A 40 13.19 5.57 7.93
CA LYS A 40 14.30 5.82 8.87
C LYS A 40 15.39 4.76 8.82
N GLU A 41 15.28 3.81 7.89
CA GLU A 41 16.23 2.70 7.72
C GLU A 41 16.36 1.81 8.98
N LYS A 42 15.27 1.68 9.73
CA LYS A 42 15.20 0.82 10.93
C LYS A 42 14.52 -0.52 10.66
N LEU A 43 13.93 -0.69 9.49
CA LEU A 43 13.19 -1.89 9.10
C LEU A 43 13.43 -2.18 7.62
N ILE A 44 13.60 -3.46 7.29
CA ILE A 44 13.67 -3.93 5.90
C ILE A 44 12.50 -4.89 5.63
N VAL A 45 12.09 -5.00 4.37
CA VAL A 45 10.92 -5.81 3.98
C VAL A 45 11.10 -7.28 4.37
N LYS A 46 12.32 -7.81 4.28
CA LYS A 46 12.63 -9.19 4.68
C LYS A 46 12.28 -9.50 6.13
N ASN A 47 12.38 -8.52 7.00
CA ASN A 47 12.12 -8.67 8.45
C ASN A 47 10.66 -8.41 8.82
N MET A 48 9.83 -7.99 7.86
CA MET A 48 8.41 -7.78 8.09
C MET A 48 7.66 -9.11 8.06
N THR A 49 6.72 -9.26 8.99
CA THR A 49 5.77 -10.38 8.94
C THR A 49 4.78 -10.20 7.78
N ASN A 50 4.12 -11.27 7.37
CA ASN A 50 3.06 -11.18 6.36
C ASN A 50 1.94 -10.23 6.79
N GLN A 51 1.58 -10.26 8.06
CA GLN A 51 0.57 -9.36 8.63
C GLN A 51 1.01 -7.90 8.53
N GLU A 52 2.26 -7.59 8.84
CA GLU A 52 2.81 -6.24 8.73
C GLU A 52 2.80 -5.75 7.27
N LYS A 53 3.18 -6.61 6.32
CA LYS A 53 3.13 -6.29 4.89
C LYS A 53 1.71 -5.97 4.44
N GLU A 54 0.74 -6.78 4.85
CA GLU A 54 -0.68 -6.54 4.55
C GLU A 54 -1.17 -5.23 5.15
N GLN A 55 -0.84 -4.94 6.39
CA GLN A 55 -1.20 -3.70 7.06
C GLN A 55 -0.64 -2.47 6.35
N LEU A 56 0.61 -2.55 5.91
CA LEU A 56 1.24 -1.47 5.15
C LEU A 56 0.55 -1.25 3.81
N LEU A 57 0.27 -2.33 3.07
CA LEU A 57 -0.42 -2.25 1.79
C LEU A 57 -1.85 -1.73 1.95
N GLU A 58 -2.57 -2.15 2.97
CA GLU A 58 -3.92 -1.64 3.29
C GLU A 58 -3.90 -0.14 3.59
N TYR A 59 -2.91 0.31 4.35
CA TYR A 59 -2.72 1.73 4.64
C TYR A 59 -2.49 2.55 3.37
N ILE A 60 -1.59 2.09 2.51
CA ILE A 60 -1.28 2.75 1.23
C ILE A 60 -2.51 2.74 0.31
N ASP A 61 -3.25 1.63 0.27
CA ASP A 61 -4.50 1.52 -0.47
C ASP A 61 -5.51 2.58 -0.01
N LEU A 62 -5.64 2.73 1.31
CA LEU A 62 -6.58 3.68 1.91
C LEU A 62 -6.24 5.13 1.58
N ILE A 63 -4.98 5.54 1.70
CA ILE A 63 -4.58 6.94 1.51
C ILE A 63 -4.46 7.36 0.05
N TYR A 64 -4.34 6.41 -0.88
CA TYR A 64 -4.21 6.69 -2.31
C TYR A 64 -5.41 6.20 -3.14
N GLY A 65 -6.60 6.24 -2.57
CA GLY A 65 -7.84 5.98 -3.30
C GLY A 65 -7.91 4.59 -3.93
N ASN A 66 -7.69 3.54 -3.13
CA ASN A 66 -7.72 2.14 -3.55
C ASN A 66 -6.65 1.77 -4.59
N PHE A 67 -5.51 2.42 -4.54
CA PHE A 67 -4.39 2.23 -5.47
C PHE A 67 -3.98 0.76 -5.59
N ILE A 68 -3.78 0.07 -4.46
CA ILE A 68 -3.38 -1.34 -4.44
C ILE A 68 -4.50 -2.24 -4.97
N SER A 69 -5.75 -1.98 -4.56
CA SER A 69 -6.92 -2.74 -5.03
C SER A 69 -7.09 -2.63 -6.54
N ARG A 70 -6.90 -1.43 -7.11
CA ARG A 70 -6.97 -1.20 -8.55
C ARG A 70 -5.86 -1.93 -9.30
N LEU A 71 -4.64 -1.93 -8.76
CA LEU A 71 -3.51 -2.67 -9.35
C LEU A 71 -3.79 -4.17 -9.38
N LYS A 72 -4.30 -4.73 -8.29
CA LYS A 72 -4.65 -6.16 -8.22
C LYS A 72 -5.73 -6.55 -9.22
N LYS A 73 -6.66 -5.64 -9.48
CA LYS A 73 -7.74 -5.85 -10.46
C LYS A 73 -7.23 -5.83 -11.90
N ASP A 74 -6.35 -4.88 -12.21
CA ASP A 74 -5.92 -4.61 -13.57
C ASP A 74 -4.73 -5.48 -14.01
N PHE A 75 -3.91 -5.94 -13.08
CA PHE A 75 -2.68 -6.67 -13.37
C PHE A 75 -2.48 -7.87 -12.45
N LYS A 76 -1.74 -8.87 -12.94
CA LYS A 76 -1.31 -10.01 -12.13
C LYS A 76 0.03 -9.66 -11.47
N LEU A 77 -0.03 -9.26 -10.21
CA LEU A 77 1.14 -8.81 -9.46
C LEU A 77 1.38 -9.70 -8.25
N THR A 78 2.65 -10.00 -7.98
CA THR A 78 3.06 -10.68 -6.75
C THR A 78 3.07 -9.70 -5.57
N SER A 79 3.12 -10.22 -4.34
CA SER A 79 3.23 -9.37 -3.14
C SER A 79 4.45 -8.47 -3.20
N GLY A 80 5.59 -8.98 -3.69
CA GLY A 80 6.81 -8.20 -3.85
C GLY A 80 6.67 -7.06 -4.84
N ASN A 81 5.99 -7.31 -5.97
CA ASN A 81 5.71 -6.29 -6.97
C ASN A 81 4.79 -5.19 -6.42
N LEU A 82 3.75 -5.59 -5.70
CA LEU A 82 2.83 -4.64 -5.04
C LEU A 82 3.55 -3.78 -4.01
N MET A 83 4.45 -4.38 -3.22
CA MET A 83 5.24 -3.65 -2.24
C MET A 83 6.13 -2.59 -2.91
N LEU A 84 6.81 -2.95 -4.00
CA LEU A 84 7.64 -2.00 -4.74
C LEU A 84 6.81 -0.85 -5.30
N LEU A 85 5.69 -1.14 -5.94
CA LEU A 85 4.80 -0.12 -6.49
C LEU A 85 4.21 0.77 -5.39
N ALA A 86 3.85 0.19 -4.25
CA ALA A 86 3.35 0.92 -3.10
C ALA A 86 4.37 1.93 -2.57
N LEU A 87 5.62 1.51 -2.41
CA LEU A 87 6.69 2.39 -1.93
C LEU A 87 7.05 3.48 -2.95
N LEU A 88 7.00 3.17 -4.24
CA LEU A 88 7.15 4.17 -5.29
C LEU A 88 6.03 5.22 -5.25
N LYS A 89 4.80 4.79 -4.99
CA LYS A 89 3.64 5.70 -4.86
C LYS A 89 3.83 6.68 -3.71
N VAL A 90 4.38 6.21 -2.59
CA VAL A 90 4.69 7.03 -1.42
C VAL A 90 5.84 8.02 -1.73
N GLY A 91 6.70 7.70 -2.69
CA GLY A 91 7.80 8.56 -3.10
C GLY A 91 9.18 8.10 -2.64
N PHE A 92 9.37 6.82 -2.39
CA PHE A 92 10.68 6.27 -2.05
C PHE A 92 11.64 6.42 -3.24
N THR A 93 12.84 6.89 -2.95
CA THR A 93 13.92 6.98 -3.95
C THR A 93 14.56 5.61 -4.17
N SER A 94 15.34 5.49 -5.26
CA SER A 94 16.09 4.25 -5.53
C SER A 94 17.04 3.89 -4.40
N SER A 95 17.70 4.87 -3.78
CA SER A 95 18.59 4.65 -2.62
C SER A 95 17.80 4.10 -1.42
N GLU A 96 16.64 4.65 -1.14
CA GLU A 96 15.76 4.19 -0.08
C GLU A 96 15.27 2.75 -0.35
N LEU A 97 14.93 2.44 -1.61
CA LEU A 97 14.51 1.10 -2.01
C LEU A 97 15.64 0.07 -1.88
N MET A 98 16.89 0.43 -2.18
CA MET A 98 18.04 -0.44 -1.97
C MET A 98 18.14 -0.89 -0.51
N PHE A 99 18.01 0.03 0.41
CA PHE A 99 18.01 -0.29 1.84
C PHE A 99 16.79 -1.12 2.22
N THR A 100 15.61 -0.68 1.83
CA THR A 100 14.33 -1.30 2.18
C THR A 100 14.24 -2.75 1.72
N PHE A 101 14.73 -3.05 0.50
CA PHE A 101 14.76 -4.41 -0.04
C PHE A 101 16.07 -5.15 0.22
N ASP A 102 17.03 -4.52 0.90
CA ASP A 102 18.34 -5.08 1.19
C ASP A 102 18.99 -5.66 -0.07
N CYS A 103 19.15 -4.83 -1.09
CA CYS A 103 19.70 -5.23 -2.37
C CYS A 103 20.48 -4.08 -3.04
N GLU A 104 21.21 -4.42 -4.08
CA GLU A 104 22.00 -3.47 -4.86
C GLU A 104 21.16 -2.69 -5.89
N MET A 105 21.69 -1.60 -6.42
CA MET A 105 21.03 -0.76 -7.41
C MET A 105 20.63 -1.56 -8.66
N ASN A 106 21.49 -2.47 -9.12
CA ASN A 106 21.18 -3.33 -10.29
C ASN A 106 19.96 -4.20 -10.04
N SER A 107 19.77 -4.70 -8.82
CA SER A 107 18.57 -5.46 -8.44
C SER A 107 17.32 -4.60 -8.50
N ILE A 108 17.40 -3.35 -8.07
CA ILE A 108 16.29 -2.39 -8.16
C ILE A 108 15.95 -2.11 -9.62
N PHE A 109 16.93 -1.85 -10.47
CA PHE A 109 16.71 -1.64 -11.91
C PHE A 109 16.07 -2.85 -12.57
N THR A 110 16.50 -4.06 -12.23
CA THR A 110 15.93 -5.31 -12.75
C THR A 110 14.48 -5.46 -12.33
N LYS A 111 14.15 -5.19 -11.06
CA LYS A 111 12.77 -5.24 -10.56
C LYS A 111 11.89 -4.23 -11.29
N LYS A 112 12.34 -2.99 -11.46
CA LYS A 112 11.61 -1.96 -12.18
C LYS A 112 11.38 -2.32 -13.65
N ARG A 113 12.39 -2.87 -14.30
CA ARG A 113 12.28 -3.31 -15.70
C ARG A 113 11.25 -4.43 -15.87
N ARG A 114 11.27 -5.42 -14.97
CA ARG A 114 10.26 -6.50 -14.98
C ARG A 114 8.85 -5.97 -14.77
N LEU A 115 8.68 -5.01 -13.86
CA LEU A 115 7.39 -4.38 -13.61
C LEU A 115 6.90 -3.61 -14.83
N ARG A 116 7.75 -2.86 -15.53
CA ARG A 116 7.37 -2.20 -16.77
C ARG A 116 6.81 -3.18 -17.78
N GLY A 117 7.42 -4.36 -17.91
CA GLY A 117 6.91 -5.43 -18.76
C GLY A 117 5.53 -5.93 -18.34
N ILE A 118 5.33 -6.19 -17.05
CA ILE A 118 4.04 -6.65 -16.51
C ILE A 118 2.94 -5.61 -16.73
N LEU A 119 3.27 -4.33 -16.57
CA LEU A 119 2.33 -3.21 -16.74
C LEU A 119 2.16 -2.80 -18.21
N SER A 120 2.82 -3.49 -19.14
CA SER A 120 2.79 -3.20 -20.58
C SER A 120 3.25 -1.78 -20.93
N LEU A 121 4.25 -1.29 -20.20
CA LEU A 121 4.88 0.00 -20.46
C LEU A 121 6.01 -0.16 -21.47
N ASP A 122 6.25 0.88 -22.27
CA ASP A 122 7.40 0.94 -23.18
C ASP A 122 8.72 1.09 -22.39
N THR A 123 9.84 0.74 -23.02
CA THR A 123 11.17 0.84 -22.41
C THR A 123 11.55 2.27 -22.02
N ASN A 124 10.97 3.26 -22.67
CA ASN A 124 11.21 4.68 -22.40
C ASN A 124 10.28 5.26 -21.34
N ASP A 125 9.21 4.54 -20.97
CA ASP A 125 8.28 4.98 -19.94
C ASP A 125 8.91 4.80 -18.55
N LYS A 126 8.81 5.83 -17.73
CA LYS A 126 9.29 5.76 -16.35
C LYS A 126 8.22 5.14 -15.47
N LEU A 127 8.61 4.15 -14.69
CA LEU A 127 7.70 3.49 -13.74
C LEU A 127 7.15 4.48 -12.72
N GLU A 128 7.97 5.42 -12.26
CA GLU A 128 7.59 6.46 -11.30
C GLU A 128 6.47 7.37 -11.83
N GLU A 129 6.52 7.72 -13.10
CA GLU A 129 5.47 8.53 -13.75
C GLU A 129 4.16 7.75 -13.85
N PHE A 130 4.23 6.49 -14.24
CA PHE A 130 3.05 5.61 -14.28
C PHE A 130 2.38 5.54 -12.91
N VAL A 131 3.16 5.28 -11.87
CA VAL A 131 2.66 5.14 -10.50
C VAL A 131 2.03 6.45 -10.01
N ALA A 132 2.65 7.59 -10.32
CA ALA A 132 2.14 8.89 -9.90
C ALA A 132 0.77 9.19 -10.52
N LEU A 133 0.54 8.77 -11.77
CA LEU A 133 -0.69 9.04 -12.52
C LEU A 133 -1.78 7.98 -12.31
N TYR A 134 -1.40 6.78 -11.92
CA TYR A 134 -2.33 5.67 -11.74
C TYR A 134 -3.20 5.86 -10.50
#